data_8d728fefa3768b11ea0c46f778938e3c
#
_entry.id   8d728fefa3768b11ea0c46f778938e3c
#
_cell.length_a   1.000
_cell.length_b   1.000
_cell.length_c   1.000
_cell.angle_alpha   90.00
_cell.angle_beta   90.00
_cell.angle_gamma   90.00
#
_symmetry.space_group_name_H-M   'P 1'
#
loop_
_entity.id
_entity.type
_entity.pdbx_description
1 polymer ?
#
loop_
_entity_poly.entity_id
_entity_poly.type
_entity_poly.pdbx_seq_one_letter_code
_entity_poly.pdbx_strand_id
1 'polypeptide(L)'
;MKKFTKLALATSVALSANAMAMQAMDDASLSATTGQDGLSIGIGISRVEIGKVFIHDNDGLADTALGGTGDAGAIYIKANGSGQTAAHGVVIGANYDNNGAYLLASRNLADLTIDSDAGDANPFINIAAKVSGLDINIGEIGVVASAVQGADNTADGGEDNTDTLRRGGKGVENAILTGLSVKTGPMSANIQLGAAPQGAMIKLNATMIGGLTIENLGIVDNSTKQGTGDGSKDNRAAGVLHLDKIQVADAGQLDLALNQSISIFGTDAANTTYPNGYIRIVSTSGAHDNYVTGVRIGSDSAASIGDVEIQNMQTYYGAPAALGGTGYQQGAIITIAGH
;
A
#
# COMPACT_ATOMS: atom_id res chain seq x y z
N MET A 1 -33.49 -58.77 13.82
CA MET A 1 -32.11 -58.69 13.34
C MET A 1 -32.00 -58.68 11.80
N LYS A 2 -32.74 -59.45 11.01
CA LYS A 2 -32.62 -59.49 9.52
C LYS A 2 -33.00 -58.17 8.79
N LYS A 3 -33.83 -57.30 9.38
CA LYS A 3 -34.22 -56.00 8.77
C LYS A 3 -33.18 -54.90 8.95
N PHE A 4 -32.42 -54.92 10.07
CA PHE A 4 -31.35 -53.95 10.30
C PHE A 4 -30.13 -54.20 9.43
N THR A 5 -29.80 -55.43 9.11
CA THR A 5 -28.70 -55.80 8.22
C THR A 5 -28.93 -55.33 6.78
N LYS A 6 -30.20 -55.35 6.31
CA LYS A 6 -30.56 -54.86 4.98
C LYS A 6 -30.51 -53.33 4.89
N LEU A 7 -30.85 -52.61 5.95
CA LEU A 7 -30.78 -51.16 6.01
C LEU A 7 -29.32 -50.69 6.09
N ALA A 8 -28.47 -51.37 6.88
CA ALA A 8 -27.04 -51.06 6.95
C ALA A 8 -26.31 -51.32 5.63
N LEU A 9 -26.71 -52.36 4.87
CA LEU A 9 -26.13 -52.63 3.54
C LEU A 9 -26.59 -51.60 2.50
N ALA A 10 -27.84 -51.11 2.56
CA ALA A 10 -28.34 -50.07 1.65
C ALA A 10 -27.65 -48.70 1.91
N THR A 11 -27.40 -48.35 3.19
CA THR A 11 -26.68 -47.13 3.52
C THR A 11 -25.18 -47.20 3.18
N SER A 12 -24.54 -48.37 3.29
CA SER A 12 -23.15 -48.53 2.87
C SER A 12 -22.96 -48.44 1.35
N VAL A 13 -23.92 -48.95 0.58
CA VAL A 13 -23.91 -48.83 -0.89
C VAL A 13 -24.21 -47.39 -1.33
N ALA A 14 -25.08 -46.65 -0.65
CA ALA A 14 -25.35 -45.24 -0.95
C ALA A 14 -24.15 -44.33 -0.61
N LEU A 15 -23.38 -44.65 0.44
CA LEU A 15 -22.16 -43.93 0.78
C LEU A 15 -20.99 -44.27 -0.18
N SER A 16 -20.91 -45.50 -0.67
CA SER A 16 -19.92 -45.88 -1.67
C SER A 16 -20.24 -45.34 -3.07
N ALA A 17 -21.51 -45.13 -3.42
CA ALA A 17 -21.90 -44.49 -4.68
C ALA A 17 -21.50 -43.02 -4.73
N ASN A 18 -21.49 -42.31 -3.61
CA ASN A 18 -20.99 -40.95 -3.54
C ASN A 18 -19.44 -40.85 -3.56
N ALA A 19 -18.74 -41.92 -3.15
CA ALA A 19 -17.28 -41.99 -3.27
C ALA A 19 -16.81 -42.34 -4.69
N MET A 20 -17.67 -42.87 -5.56
CA MET A 20 -17.40 -43.11 -6.98
C MET A 20 -17.72 -41.92 -7.89
N ALA A 21 -18.17 -40.78 -7.32
CA ALA A 21 -18.42 -39.53 -8.07
C ALA A 21 -17.15 -38.71 -8.35
N MET A 22 -15.97 -39.21 -7.98
CA MET A 22 -14.73 -38.82 -8.66
C MET A 22 -14.57 -39.71 -9.88
N GLN A 23 -15.41 -39.47 -10.88
CA GLN A 23 -15.18 -40.03 -12.21
C GLN A 23 -13.82 -39.51 -12.66
N ALA A 24 -12.88 -40.43 -12.95
CA ALA A 24 -11.64 -40.04 -13.60
C ALA A 24 -12.04 -39.25 -14.85
N MET A 25 -11.62 -37.99 -14.93
CA MET A 25 -11.80 -37.19 -16.13
C MET A 25 -11.12 -37.96 -17.25
N ASP A 26 -11.84 -38.23 -18.32
CA ASP A 26 -11.24 -38.82 -19.50
C ASP A 26 -10.21 -37.84 -20.12
N ASP A 27 -9.31 -38.35 -20.94
CA ASP A 27 -8.24 -37.53 -21.56
C ASP A 27 -8.82 -36.34 -22.36
N ALA A 28 -10.05 -36.45 -22.88
CA ALA A 28 -10.71 -35.34 -23.59
C ALA A 28 -11.23 -34.27 -22.62
N SER A 29 -11.78 -34.67 -21.48
CA SER A 29 -12.19 -33.74 -20.41
C SER A 29 -10.99 -33.12 -19.73
N LEU A 30 -9.90 -33.88 -19.54
CA LEU A 30 -8.63 -33.39 -19.02
C LEU A 30 -7.98 -32.42 -20.04
N SER A 31 -8.00 -32.75 -21.34
CA SER A 31 -7.49 -31.88 -22.40
C SER A 31 -8.30 -30.58 -22.52
N ALA A 32 -9.63 -30.62 -22.35
CA ALA A 32 -10.47 -29.42 -22.33
C ALA A 32 -10.21 -28.55 -21.09
N THR A 33 -9.77 -29.17 -19.98
CA THR A 33 -9.42 -28.48 -18.74
C THR A 33 -7.97 -28.03 -18.74
N THR A 34 -7.06 -28.82 -19.33
CA THR A 34 -5.62 -28.49 -19.48
C THR A 34 -5.36 -27.58 -20.69
N GLY A 35 -6.35 -27.38 -21.58
CA GLY A 35 -6.31 -26.37 -22.65
C GLY A 35 -6.54 -24.95 -22.18
N GLN A 36 -6.73 -24.71 -20.88
CA GLN A 36 -6.65 -23.39 -20.27
C GLN A 36 -5.22 -23.18 -19.79
N ASP A 37 -4.36 -22.68 -20.68
CA ASP A 37 -3.01 -22.27 -20.33
C ASP A 37 -3.09 -21.07 -19.38
N GLY A 38 -2.67 -21.27 -18.11
CA GLY A 38 -2.64 -20.24 -17.10
C GLY A 38 -3.55 -20.50 -15.90
N LEU A 39 -3.40 -19.65 -14.89
CA LEU A 39 -4.13 -19.73 -13.63
C LEU A 39 -4.88 -18.42 -13.38
N SER A 40 -6.18 -18.51 -13.13
CA SER A 40 -7.00 -17.36 -12.71
C SER A 40 -7.33 -17.47 -11.22
N ILE A 41 -7.06 -16.41 -10.46
CA ILE A 41 -7.28 -16.34 -9.01
C ILE A 41 -8.15 -15.12 -8.70
N GLY A 42 -9.32 -15.34 -8.08
CA GLY A 42 -10.14 -14.29 -7.52
C GLY A 42 -9.84 -14.12 -6.02
N ILE A 43 -9.56 -12.91 -5.57
CA ILE A 43 -9.29 -12.58 -4.17
C ILE A 43 -10.53 -11.89 -3.59
N GLY A 44 -11.37 -12.66 -2.90
CA GLY A 44 -12.61 -12.20 -2.28
C GLY A 44 -12.40 -11.72 -0.84
N ILE A 45 -11.64 -10.66 -0.65
CA ILE A 45 -11.42 -10.03 0.66
C ILE A 45 -12.29 -8.76 0.72
N SER A 46 -13.13 -8.64 1.76
CA SER A 46 -13.94 -7.45 1.96
C SER A 46 -13.20 -6.34 2.70
N ARG A 47 -12.36 -6.72 3.67
CA ARG A 47 -11.65 -5.78 4.54
C ARG A 47 -10.41 -6.44 5.17
N VAL A 48 -9.34 -5.68 5.29
CA VAL A 48 -8.13 -6.02 6.03
C VAL A 48 -7.97 -5.02 7.16
N GLU A 49 -7.76 -5.49 8.39
CA GLU A 49 -7.54 -4.67 9.57
C GLU A 49 -6.18 -5.02 10.17
N ILE A 50 -5.36 -4.00 10.39
CA ILE A 50 -4.02 -4.14 10.96
C ILE A 50 -3.98 -3.31 12.24
N GLY A 51 -3.75 -3.95 13.40
CA GLY A 51 -3.74 -3.29 14.70
C GLY A 51 -2.67 -2.20 14.80
N LYS A 52 -1.42 -2.57 14.53
CA LYS A 52 -0.26 -1.65 14.51
C LYS A 52 0.73 -2.08 13.42
N VAL A 53 1.46 -1.12 12.87
CA VAL A 53 2.61 -1.34 11.98
C VAL A 53 3.81 -0.64 12.59
N PHE A 54 4.98 -1.29 12.53
CA PHE A 54 6.27 -0.69 12.87
C PHE A 54 7.25 -0.88 11.73
N ILE A 55 7.96 0.18 11.38
CA ILE A 55 9.08 0.14 10.44
C ILE A 55 10.31 0.55 11.24
N HIS A 56 11.20 -0.41 11.48
CA HIS A 56 12.37 -0.23 12.34
C HIS A 56 13.59 0.22 11.53
N ASP A 57 14.23 1.29 12.00
CA ASP A 57 15.60 1.65 11.67
C ASP A 57 16.50 1.05 12.74
N ASN A 58 17.47 0.21 12.34
CA ASN A 58 18.23 -0.60 13.29
C ASN A 58 19.48 0.10 13.82
N ASP A 59 19.97 1.13 13.14
CA ASP A 59 21.21 1.86 13.51
C ASP A 59 20.98 3.32 13.87
N GLY A 60 19.76 3.83 13.62
CA GLY A 60 19.36 5.18 13.99
C GLY A 60 20.19 6.27 13.29
N LEU A 61 20.00 7.53 13.69
CA LEU A 61 20.77 8.66 13.20
C LEU A 61 22.04 8.85 14.05
N ALA A 62 23.22 8.65 13.46
CA ALA A 62 24.50 8.80 14.15
C ALA A 62 25.00 10.25 14.24
N ASP A 63 24.50 11.19 13.39
CA ASP A 63 24.94 12.58 13.34
C ASP A 63 24.46 13.36 14.57
N THR A 64 25.36 13.57 15.53
CA THR A 64 25.09 14.31 16.78
C THR A 64 24.80 15.79 16.56
N ALA A 65 25.24 16.38 15.44
CA ALA A 65 24.93 17.78 15.10
C ALA A 65 23.45 17.96 14.73
N LEU A 66 22.79 16.88 14.28
CA LEU A 66 21.36 16.82 14.03
C LEU A 66 20.56 16.22 15.21
N GLY A 67 21.21 15.99 16.36
CA GLY A 67 20.59 15.40 17.55
C GLY A 67 20.52 13.87 17.53
N GLY A 68 21.25 13.22 16.63
CA GLY A 68 21.32 11.76 16.56
C GLY A 68 22.05 11.14 17.73
N THR A 69 21.64 9.95 18.14
CA THR A 69 22.27 9.15 19.20
C THR A 69 22.83 7.83 18.70
N GLY A 70 22.50 7.44 17.46
CA GLY A 70 22.77 6.11 16.91
C GLY A 70 21.90 5.00 17.49
N ASP A 71 20.86 5.35 18.27
CA ASP A 71 19.95 4.36 18.84
C ASP A 71 18.83 4.03 17.82
N ALA A 72 18.45 2.76 17.77
CA ALA A 72 17.41 2.27 16.88
C ALA A 72 16.06 2.95 17.14
N GLY A 73 15.47 3.51 16.08
CA GLY A 73 14.15 4.10 16.07
C GLY A 73 13.13 3.27 15.30
N ALA A 74 11.87 3.65 15.37
CA ALA A 74 10.83 3.08 14.54
C ALA A 74 9.76 4.13 14.16
N ILE A 75 9.27 4.04 12.93
CA ILE A 75 8.02 4.68 12.54
C ILE A 75 6.90 3.72 12.95
N TYR A 76 5.89 4.22 13.62
CA TYR A 76 4.69 3.45 13.94
C TYR A 76 3.47 3.98 13.20
N ILE A 77 2.50 3.07 12.95
CA ILE A 77 1.14 3.39 12.57
C ILE A 77 0.22 2.68 13.56
N LYS A 78 -0.64 3.42 14.24
CA LYS A 78 -1.57 2.90 15.26
C LYS A 78 -2.96 3.49 15.12
N ALA A 79 -3.91 2.96 15.86
CA ALA A 79 -5.25 3.52 15.99
C ALA A 79 -5.18 5.00 16.43
N ASN A 80 -6.03 5.86 15.84
CA ASN A 80 -6.13 7.28 16.19
C ASN A 80 -7.43 7.63 16.94
N GLY A 81 -8.25 6.62 17.29
CA GLY A 81 -9.50 6.81 18.01
C GLY A 81 -10.67 7.35 17.17
N SER A 82 -10.50 7.48 15.86
CA SER A 82 -11.48 8.13 14.97
C SER A 82 -11.86 7.24 13.77
N GLY A 83 -13.12 7.35 13.33
CA GLY A 83 -13.61 6.73 12.09
C GLY A 83 -13.28 5.25 11.96
N GLN A 84 -12.81 4.85 10.79
CA GLN A 84 -12.43 3.47 10.48
C GLN A 84 -11.18 3.01 11.26
N THR A 85 -10.34 3.95 11.67
CA THR A 85 -9.10 3.70 12.40
C THR A 85 -9.24 3.89 13.91
N ALA A 86 -10.47 3.88 14.45
CA ALA A 86 -10.72 4.03 15.89
C ALA A 86 -10.04 2.95 16.75
N ALA A 87 -9.93 1.72 16.22
CA ALA A 87 -9.33 0.56 16.91
C ALA A 87 -8.15 -0.07 16.16
N HIS A 88 -7.86 0.37 14.93
CA HIS A 88 -6.85 -0.23 14.05
C HIS A 88 -5.94 0.84 13.47
N GLY A 89 -4.65 0.50 13.30
CA GLY A 89 -3.68 1.40 12.67
C GLY A 89 -3.92 1.54 11.16
N VAL A 90 -4.30 0.46 10.48
CA VAL A 90 -4.60 0.48 9.06
C VAL A 90 -5.85 -0.34 8.77
N VAL A 91 -6.73 0.21 7.96
CA VAL A 91 -7.91 -0.51 7.44
C VAL A 91 -7.96 -0.34 5.93
N ILE A 92 -8.00 -1.47 5.21
CA ILE A 92 -8.05 -1.50 3.75
C ILE A 92 -9.30 -2.25 3.34
N GLY A 93 -10.15 -1.63 2.53
CA GLY A 93 -11.35 -2.24 1.97
C GLY A 93 -11.54 -1.86 0.50
N ALA A 94 -12.59 -2.39 -0.11
CA ALA A 94 -13.01 -1.93 -1.42
C ALA A 94 -13.71 -0.58 -1.31
N ASN A 95 -13.52 0.26 -2.32
CA ASN A 95 -14.22 1.55 -2.42
C ASN A 95 -15.64 1.34 -2.94
N TYR A 96 -16.63 1.48 -2.05
CA TYR A 96 -18.05 1.33 -2.35
C TYR A 96 -18.74 2.65 -2.75
N ASP A 97 -17.99 3.74 -2.87
CA ASP A 97 -18.55 5.03 -3.28
C ASP A 97 -19.21 4.93 -4.68
N ASN A 98 -20.07 5.89 -4.97
CA ASN A 98 -20.81 5.96 -6.23
C ASN A 98 -21.57 4.64 -6.56
N ASN A 99 -22.28 4.08 -5.56
CA ASN A 99 -23.05 2.83 -5.67
C ASN A 99 -22.20 1.61 -6.13
N GLY A 100 -20.92 1.57 -5.78
CA GLY A 100 -20.02 0.48 -6.13
C GLY A 100 -19.49 0.55 -7.56
N ALA A 101 -19.49 1.71 -8.18
CA ALA A 101 -18.94 1.93 -9.52
C ALA A 101 -17.44 1.63 -9.62
N TYR A 102 -16.74 1.66 -8.48
CA TYR A 102 -15.30 1.40 -8.39
C TYR A 102 -14.96 -0.08 -8.16
N LEU A 103 -15.94 -0.97 -8.12
CA LEU A 103 -15.70 -2.41 -7.95
C LEU A 103 -15.47 -3.10 -9.29
N LEU A 104 -14.67 -4.18 -9.29
CA LEU A 104 -14.58 -5.10 -10.41
C LEU A 104 -15.94 -5.78 -10.65
N ALA A 105 -16.19 -6.20 -11.88
CA ALA A 105 -17.42 -6.93 -12.25
C ALA A 105 -17.56 -8.26 -11.48
N SER A 106 -16.44 -8.90 -11.12
CA SER A 106 -16.36 -10.10 -10.28
C SER A 106 -16.76 -9.86 -8.83
N ARG A 107 -16.80 -8.60 -8.38
CA ARG A 107 -16.95 -8.19 -6.96
C ARG A 107 -15.80 -8.64 -6.05
N ASN A 108 -14.73 -9.16 -6.60
CA ASN A 108 -13.49 -9.44 -5.87
C ASN A 108 -12.73 -8.15 -5.57
N LEU A 109 -11.91 -8.16 -4.53
CA LEU A 109 -10.95 -7.08 -4.27
C LEU A 109 -9.88 -7.05 -5.37
N ALA A 110 -9.44 -8.24 -5.81
CA ALA A 110 -8.52 -8.37 -6.93
C ALA A 110 -8.79 -9.66 -7.73
N ASP A 111 -8.54 -9.59 -9.04
CA ASP A 111 -8.50 -10.73 -9.94
C ASP A 111 -7.10 -10.82 -10.54
N LEU A 112 -6.48 -11.99 -10.46
CA LEU A 112 -5.15 -12.27 -11.01
C LEU A 112 -5.28 -13.29 -12.14
N THR A 113 -4.53 -13.08 -13.21
CA THR A 113 -4.30 -14.07 -14.28
C THR A 113 -2.80 -14.29 -14.37
N ILE A 114 -2.38 -15.56 -14.27
CA ILE A 114 -0.97 -15.96 -14.22
C ILE A 114 -0.69 -16.89 -15.40
N ASP A 115 0.24 -16.49 -16.25
CA ASP A 115 0.70 -17.25 -17.40
C ASP A 115 2.23 -17.36 -17.35
N SER A 116 2.77 -18.40 -18.00
CA SER A 116 4.22 -18.55 -18.20
C SER A 116 4.50 -18.62 -19.71
N ASP A 117 5.60 -18.01 -20.13
CA ASP A 117 6.02 -17.97 -21.54
C ASP A 117 7.50 -18.32 -21.67
N ALA A 118 7.85 -19.01 -22.74
CA ALA A 118 9.25 -19.38 -23.05
C ALA A 118 10.09 -18.20 -23.58
N GLY A 119 9.45 -17.15 -24.09
CA GLY A 119 10.06 -15.86 -24.44
C GLY A 119 11.26 -15.94 -25.39
N ASP A 120 11.21 -16.78 -26.44
CA ASP A 120 12.32 -17.00 -27.37
C ASP A 120 13.67 -17.23 -26.65
N ALA A 121 13.71 -18.20 -25.73
CA ALA A 121 14.83 -18.53 -24.85
C ALA A 121 15.04 -17.57 -23.64
N ASN A 122 14.14 -16.66 -23.40
CA ASN A 122 14.12 -15.77 -22.24
C ASN A 122 12.81 -15.95 -21.45
N PRO A 123 12.64 -17.06 -20.72
CA PRO A 123 11.37 -17.41 -20.08
C PRO A 123 10.99 -16.44 -18.97
N PHE A 124 9.69 -16.23 -18.83
CA PHE A 124 9.12 -15.36 -17.78
C PHE A 124 7.75 -15.85 -17.33
N ILE A 125 7.34 -15.41 -16.15
CA ILE A 125 5.96 -15.48 -15.65
C ILE A 125 5.35 -14.11 -15.79
N ASN A 126 4.12 -14.07 -16.33
CA ASN A 126 3.30 -12.89 -16.43
C ASN A 126 2.13 -12.97 -15.46
N ILE A 127 1.97 -11.97 -14.60
CA ILE A 127 0.88 -11.84 -13.64
C ILE A 127 0.13 -10.56 -13.99
N ALA A 128 -1.04 -10.71 -14.61
CA ALA A 128 -1.95 -9.61 -14.83
C ALA A 128 -2.89 -9.47 -13.63
N ALA A 129 -2.84 -8.34 -12.95
CA ALA A 129 -3.67 -8.03 -11.78
C ALA A 129 -4.69 -6.94 -12.14
N LYS A 130 -5.95 -7.16 -11.78
CA LYS A 130 -6.99 -6.14 -11.74
C LYS A 130 -7.42 -5.96 -10.30
N VAL A 131 -7.56 -4.73 -9.84
CA VAL A 131 -7.88 -4.42 -8.45
C VAL A 131 -9.08 -3.46 -8.45
N SER A 132 -10.08 -3.75 -7.62
CA SER A 132 -11.17 -2.82 -7.33
C SER A 132 -10.63 -1.50 -6.78
N GLY A 133 -11.36 -0.43 -6.92
CA GLY A 133 -11.06 0.79 -6.16
C GLY A 133 -10.92 0.48 -4.68
N LEU A 134 -9.95 1.07 -4.02
CA LEU A 134 -9.63 0.84 -2.63
C LEU A 134 -10.06 2.04 -1.77
N ASP A 135 -10.52 1.76 -0.56
CA ASP A 135 -10.68 2.69 0.56
C ASP A 135 -9.67 2.29 1.64
N ILE A 136 -8.60 3.07 1.75
CA ILE A 136 -7.46 2.82 2.64
C ILE A 136 -7.49 3.88 3.73
N ASN A 137 -7.67 3.45 4.97
CA ASN A 137 -7.69 4.32 6.14
C ASN A 137 -6.45 4.05 6.99
N ILE A 138 -5.69 5.09 7.28
CA ILE A 138 -4.45 5.05 8.03
C ILE A 138 -4.64 5.91 9.28
N GLY A 139 -4.37 5.34 10.44
CA GLY A 139 -4.46 6.03 11.72
C GLY A 139 -3.26 6.93 11.99
N GLU A 140 -2.97 7.19 13.26
CA GLU A 140 -1.85 8.04 13.66
C GLU A 140 -0.52 7.44 13.19
N ILE A 141 0.31 8.26 12.56
CA ILE A 141 1.68 7.93 12.20
C ILE A 141 2.61 8.75 13.09
N GLY A 142 3.62 8.11 13.67
CA GLY A 142 4.60 8.80 14.50
C GLY A 142 5.91 8.03 14.60
N VAL A 143 6.77 8.49 15.51
CA VAL A 143 8.07 7.89 15.79
C VAL A 143 8.17 7.51 17.25
N VAL A 144 8.91 6.43 17.51
CA VAL A 144 9.14 5.87 18.84
C VAL A 144 10.50 5.18 18.87
N ALA A 145 11.12 5.01 20.03
CA ALA A 145 12.30 4.17 20.13
C ALA A 145 11.93 2.70 19.84
N SER A 146 12.80 1.99 19.11
CA SER A 146 12.62 0.56 18.85
C SER A 146 12.80 -0.24 20.14
N ALA A 147 11.90 -1.20 20.37
CA ALA A 147 12.05 -2.17 21.44
C ALA A 147 12.87 -3.38 20.98
N VAL A 148 13.05 -4.36 21.83
CA VAL A 148 13.75 -5.62 21.55
C VAL A 148 12.76 -6.71 21.20
N GLN A 149 12.98 -7.42 20.10
CA GLN A 149 12.12 -8.51 19.67
C GLN A 149 12.15 -9.70 20.64
N GLY A 150 10.98 -10.23 20.96
CA GLY A 150 10.86 -11.41 21.81
C GLY A 150 11.36 -11.17 23.26
N ALA A 151 11.30 -9.95 23.76
CA ALA A 151 11.73 -9.58 25.09
C ALA A 151 10.66 -8.83 25.87
N ASP A 152 10.80 -8.80 27.20
CA ASP A 152 10.01 -7.91 28.05
C ASP A 152 10.61 -6.48 27.98
N ASN A 153 9.85 -5.59 27.37
CA ASN A 153 10.22 -4.18 27.19
C ASN A 153 9.46 -3.25 28.16
N THR A 154 8.74 -3.79 29.14
CA THR A 154 7.86 -3.01 30.04
C THR A 154 8.61 -2.04 30.91
N ALA A 155 9.84 -2.38 31.31
CA ALA A 155 10.70 -1.50 32.10
C ALA A 155 11.04 -0.17 31.40
N ASP A 156 11.06 -0.19 30.05
CA ASP A 156 11.35 0.96 29.20
C ASP A 156 10.07 1.58 28.60
N GLY A 157 8.88 1.22 29.10
CA GLY A 157 7.60 1.73 28.60
C GLY A 157 7.10 1.09 27.29
N GLY A 158 7.64 -0.08 26.95
CA GLY A 158 7.16 -0.92 25.85
C GLY A 158 6.19 -2.03 26.31
N GLU A 159 5.94 -2.99 25.43
CA GLU A 159 5.11 -4.18 25.69
C GLU A 159 6.00 -5.38 26.09
N ASP A 160 5.44 -6.31 26.89
CA ASP A 160 6.05 -7.64 27.08
C ASP A 160 5.83 -8.46 25.81
N ASN A 161 6.91 -8.76 25.12
CA ASN A 161 6.93 -9.50 23.87
C ASN A 161 7.68 -10.84 23.99
N THR A 162 7.96 -11.32 25.22
CA THR A 162 8.83 -12.48 25.48
C THR A 162 8.43 -13.73 24.67
N ASP A 163 7.14 -14.00 24.56
CA ASP A 163 6.63 -15.17 23.84
C ASP A 163 5.99 -14.83 22.47
N THR A 164 6.41 -13.72 21.86
CA THR A 164 5.87 -13.25 20.59
C THR A 164 6.96 -12.96 19.56
N LEU A 165 6.57 -12.86 18.27
CA LEU A 165 7.46 -12.40 17.20
C LEU A 165 7.56 -10.86 17.14
N ARG A 166 6.91 -10.17 18.07
CA ARG A 166 6.82 -8.71 18.06
C ARG A 166 8.12 -8.09 18.56
N ARG A 167 8.46 -6.94 18.00
CA ARG A 167 9.49 -6.04 18.50
C ARG A 167 8.83 -4.83 19.18
N GLY A 168 7.93 -4.15 18.48
CA GLY A 168 7.19 -3.00 19.00
C GLY A 168 8.06 -1.76 19.22
N GLY A 169 7.47 -0.78 19.89
CA GLY A 169 8.13 0.45 20.34
C GLY A 169 8.20 0.52 21.86
N LYS A 170 9.03 1.42 22.38
CA LYS A 170 9.17 1.69 23.82
C LYS A 170 9.35 3.18 24.09
N GLY A 171 8.92 3.61 25.27
CA GLY A 171 9.07 5.00 25.71
C GLY A 171 8.04 5.95 25.10
N VAL A 172 8.46 7.17 24.80
CA VAL A 172 7.58 8.24 24.33
C VAL A 172 7.28 8.11 22.85
N GLU A 173 6.00 8.10 22.50
CA GLU A 173 5.53 8.19 21.13
C GLU A 173 5.34 9.66 20.71
N ASN A 174 5.88 10.05 19.56
CA ASN A 174 5.75 11.38 19.00
C ASN A 174 5.00 11.31 17.66
N ALA A 175 3.77 11.82 17.65
CA ALA A 175 2.95 11.87 16.43
C ALA A 175 3.55 12.81 15.38
N ILE A 176 3.49 12.39 14.11
CA ILE A 176 3.87 13.17 12.92
C ILE A 176 2.61 13.49 12.10
N LEU A 177 1.71 12.48 11.91
CA LEU A 177 0.45 12.62 11.21
C LEU A 177 -0.69 12.13 12.09
N THR A 178 -1.82 12.84 12.09
CA THR A 178 -3.02 12.45 12.85
C THR A 178 -3.74 11.26 12.22
N GLY A 179 -3.48 11.01 10.95
CA GLY A 179 -4.10 9.98 10.12
C GLY A 179 -4.51 10.54 8.78
N LEU A 180 -4.90 9.67 7.88
CA LEU A 180 -5.45 10.02 6.57
C LEU A 180 -6.24 8.86 5.98
N SER A 181 -7.10 9.14 5.02
CA SER A 181 -7.68 8.12 4.15
C SER A 181 -7.33 8.38 2.69
N VAL A 182 -7.18 7.28 1.94
CA VAL A 182 -6.87 7.30 0.51
C VAL A 182 -7.93 6.49 -0.21
N LYS A 183 -8.61 7.11 -1.17
CA LYS A 183 -9.59 6.44 -2.02
C LYS A 183 -9.10 6.39 -3.45
N THR A 184 -9.26 5.24 -4.09
CA THR A 184 -8.86 5.02 -5.48
C THR A 184 -10.02 4.50 -6.31
N GLY A 185 -9.92 4.66 -7.63
CA GLY A 185 -10.72 3.90 -8.61
C GLY A 185 -10.09 2.54 -8.90
N PRO A 186 -10.70 1.75 -9.82
CA PRO A 186 -10.14 0.47 -10.27
C PRO A 186 -8.78 0.65 -10.93
N MET A 187 -7.87 -0.30 -10.70
CA MET A 187 -6.51 -0.27 -11.22
C MET A 187 -6.14 -1.61 -11.86
N SER A 188 -5.17 -1.60 -12.75
CA SER A 188 -4.53 -2.81 -13.27
C SER A 188 -3.02 -2.69 -13.24
N ALA A 189 -2.36 -3.81 -12.98
CA ALA A 189 -0.92 -3.92 -13.04
C ALA A 189 -0.52 -5.19 -13.79
N ASN A 190 0.62 -5.14 -14.48
CA ASN A 190 1.24 -6.31 -15.07
C ASN A 190 2.62 -6.51 -14.45
N ILE A 191 2.82 -7.68 -13.84
CA ILE A 191 4.06 -8.06 -13.17
C ILE A 191 4.69 -9.16 -14.01
N GLN A 192 5.96 -8.98 -14.39
CA GLN A 192 6.75 -10.01 -15.07
C GLN A 192 7.97 -10.36 -14.22
N LEU A 193 8.16 -11.66 -13.99
CA LEU A 193 9.31 -12.22 -13.28
C LEU A 193 10.08 -13.13 -14.22
N GLY A 194 11.38 -13.05 -14.21
CA GLY A 194 12.27 -13.68 -15.18
C GLY A 194 12.82 -12.65 -16.16
N ALA A 195 12.72 -12.87 -17.46
CA ALA A 195 13.27 -11.98 -18.47
C ALA A 195 12.56 -10.61 -18.59
N ALA A 196 11.33 -10.49 -18.15
CA ALA A 196 10.52 -9.27 -18.15
C ALA A 196 10.55 -8.47 -19.50
N PRO A 197 10.09 -9.07 -20.62
CA PRO A 197 10.15 -8.46 -21.95
C PRO A 197 9.35 -7.14 -22.06
N GLN A 198 8.47 -6.84 -21.12
CA GLN A 198 7.82 -5.53 -21.04
C GLN A 198 8.78 -4.38 -20.68
N GLY A 199 10.04 -4.67 -20.32
CA GLY A 199 11.06 -3.66 -20.02
C GLY A 199 11.02 -3.13 -18.57
N ALA A 200 10.22 -3.72 -17.69
CA ALA A 200 10.16 -3.45 -16.27
C ALA A 200 9.57 -4.67 -15.55
N MET A 201 9.90 -4.85 -14.27
CA MET A 201 9.30 -5.90 -13.46
C MET A 201 7.78 -5.66 -13.28
N ILE A 202 7.37 -4.43 -13.04
CA ILE A 202 5.97 -4.05 -12.89
C ILE A 202 5.66 -2.91 -13.85
N LYS A 203 4.58 -3.04 -14.63
CA LYS A 203 3.94 -1.94 -15.33
C LYS A 203 2.55 -1.72 -14.75
N LEU A 204 2.29 -0.50 -14.32
CA LEU A 204 1.00 -0.03 -13.86
C LEU A 204 0.43 0.92 -14.93
N ASN A 205 -0.60 0.48 -15.62
CA ASN A 205 -1.38 1.28 -16.54
C ASN A 205 -2.83 1.18 -16.09
N ALA A 206 -3.37 2.26 -15.56
CA ALA A 206 -4.74 2.27 -15.06
C ALA A 206 -5.34 3.65 -15.19
N THR A 207 -6.66 3.71 -15.24
CA THR A 207 -7.41 4.94 -15.03
C THR A 207 -8.14 4.80 -13.71
N MET A 208 -7.83 5.67 -12.76
CA MET A 208 -8.57 5.79 -11.52
C MET A 208 -9.79 6.66 -11.80
N ILE A 209 -10.96 6.03 -11.92
CA ILE A 209 -12.23 6.72 -12.19
C ILE A 209 -12.61 7.54 -10.96
N GLY A 210 -12.79 8.86 -11.16
CA GLY A 210 -13.00 9.81 -10.07
C GLY A 210 -11.70 10.33 -9.43
N GLY A 211 -10.53 9.96 -9.98
CA GLY A 211 -9.23 10.43 -9.51
C GLY A 211 -8.74 9.76 -8.22
N LEU A 212 -7.67 10.32 -7.65
CA LEU A 212 -7.15 9.97 -6.33
C LEU A 212 -7.66 10.98 -5.31
N THR A 213 -8.18 10.50 -4.21
CA THR A 213 -8.62 11.34 -3.10
C THR A 213 -7.85 10.95 -1.83
N ILE A 214 -7.27 11.95 -1.13
CA ILE A 214 -6.69 11.84 0.20
C ILE A 214 -7.52 12.71 1.12
N GLU A 215 -8.02 12.17 2.23
CA GLU A 215 -8.89 12.88 3.17
C GLU A 215 -8.29 12.90 4.58
N ASN A 216 -8.59 13.97 5.32
CA ASN A 216 -8.25 14.13 6.74
C ASN A 216 -6.75 14.05 7.04
N LEU A 217 -5.90 14.64 6.20
CA LEU A 217 -4.46 14.67 6.41
C LEU A 217 -4.09 15.77 7.41
N GLY A 218 -3.62 15.39 8.60
CA GLY A 218 -3.12 16.32 9.62
C GLY A 218 -1.62 16.13 9.85
N ILE A 219 -0.81 17.15 9.60
CA ILE A 219 0.65 17.17 9.87
C ILE A 219 0.86 17.81 11.24
N VAL A 220 1.49 17.09 12.16
CA VAL A 220 1.67 17.49 13.56
C VAL A 220 3.08 18.05 13.77
N ASP A 221 3.17 19.28 14.28
CA ASP A 221 4.40 19.86 14.81
C ASP A 221 4.49 19.61 16.31
N ASN A 222 4.98 18.43 16.69
CA ASN A 222 5.09 18.01 18.08
C ASN A 222 6.17 18.80 18.85
N SER A 223 7.07 19.51 18.15
CA SER A 223 8.10 20.35 18.79
C SER A 223 7.51 21.57 19.51
N THR A 224 6.30 21.96 19.15
CA THR A 224 5.60 23.13 19.75
C THR A 224 4.76 22.76 20.97
N LYS A 225 4.62 21.45 21.27
CA LYS A 225 3.89 20.96 22.46
C LYS A 225 4.54 21.43 23.76
N GLN A 226 3.73 21.78 24.75
CA GLN A 226 4.16 22.14 26.10
C GLN A 226 3.37 21.38 27.15
N GLY A 227 4.03 20.95 28.22
CA GLY A 227 3.41 20.21 29.30
C GLY A 227 2.77 18.88 28.83
N THR A 228 1.56 18.61 29.26
CA THR A 228 0.77 17.44 28.83
C THR A 228 0.24 17.56 27.41
N GLY A 229 0.21 18.78 26.86
CA GLY A 229 -0.30 19.03 25.51
C GLY A 229 -1.84 18.92 25.39
N ASP A 230 -2.57 19.06 26.49
CA ASP A 230 -4.04 18.99 26.52
C ASP A 230 -4.75 20.29 26.11
N GLY A 231 -3.98 21.34 25.77
CA GLY A 231 -4.49 22.64 25.34
C GLY A 231 -4.92 23.55 26.49
N SER A 232 -4.77 23.13 27.75
CA SER A 232 -5.03 23.96 28.92
C SER A 232 -3.92 24.98 29.15
N LYS A 233 -4.11 25.88 30.12
CA LYS A 233 -3.09 26.86 30.49
C LYS A 233 -1.78 26.15 30.86
N ASP A 234 -0.69 26.59 30.27
CA ASP A 234 0.67 26.04 30.41
C ASP A 234 0.87 24.62 29.83
N ASN A 235 -0.15 24.09 29.12
CA ASN A 235 -0.13 22.76 28.49
C ASN A 235 -0.52 22.86 27.02
N ARG A 236 0.22 23.66 26.23
CA ARG A 236 -0.09 23.86 24.81
C ARG A 236 -0.04 22.54 24.03
N ALA A 237 -1.11 22.26 23.27
CA ALA A 237 -1.14 21.16 22.32
C ALA A 237 -0.12 21.37 21.18
N ALA A 238 0.33 20.27 20.54
CA ALA A 238 1.10 20.35 19.30
C ALA A 238 0.30 21.10 18.23
N GLY A 239 0.98 21.88 17.41
CA GLY A 239 0.37 22.52 16.26
C GLY A 239 0.05 21.52 15.17
N VAL A 240 -1.06 21.70 14.45
CA VAL A 240 -1.44 20.84 13.32
C VAL A 240 -1.70 21.69 12.09
N LEU A 241 -1.11 21.30 10.95
CA LEU A 241 -1.55 21.71 9.63
C LEU A 241 -2.50 20.64 9.11
N HIS A 242 -3.79 20.97 8.99
CA HIS A 242 -4.80 20.01 8.56
C HIS A 242 -5.34 20.36 7.17
N LEU A 243 -5.53 19.31 6.35
CA LEU A 243 -6.14 19.38 5.03
C LEU A 243 -7.36 18.45 5.01
N ASP A 244 -8.55 19.02 4.80
CA ASP A 244 -9.79 18.25 4.80
C ASP A 244 -9.75 17.21 3.66
N LYS A 245 -9.32 17.65 2.45
CA LYS A 245 -9.24 16.77 1.30
C LYS A 245 -8.23 17.27 0.26
N ILE A 246 -7.50 16.35 -0.34
CA ILE A 246 -6.69 16.54 -1.56
C ILE A 246 -7.29 15.67 -2.65
N GLN A 247 -7.60 16.24 -3.78
CA GLN A 247 -8.02 15.52 -4.99
C GLN A 247 -6.98 15.72 -6.09
N VAL A 248 -6.66 14.63 -6.80
CA VAL A 248 -5.73 14.63 -7.93
C VAL A 248 -6.40 13.95 -9.11
N ALA A 249 -6.45 14.62 -10.24
CA ALA A 249 -6.97 14.11 -11.50
C ALA A 249 -6.12 14.57 -12.68
N ASP A 250 -6.31 13.98 -13.85
CA ASP A 250 -5.70 14.48 -15.07
C ASP A 250 -6.22 15.90 -15.38
N ALA A 251 -5.39 16.73 -15.97
CA ALA A 251 -5.72 18.12 -16.25
C ALA A 251 -7.01 18.25 -17.07
N GLY A 252 -7.98 18.99 -16.51
CA GLY A 252 -9.28 19.21 -17.10
C GLY A 252 -10.21 17.99 -17.10
N GLN A 253 -9.90 16.95 -16.31
CA GLN A 253 -10.68 15.72 -16.17
C GLN A 253 -11.06 15.47 -14.70
N LEU A 254 -11.88 14.45 -14.45
CA LEU A 254 -12.16 13.93 -13.11
C LEU A 254 -11.38 12.64 -12.82
N ASP A 255 -10.93 11.96 -13.85
CA ASP A 255 -10.22 10.69 -13.75
C ASP A 255 -8.70 10.95 -13.70
N LEU A 256 -7.94 9.98 -13.21
CA LEU A 256 -6.48 10.03 -13.14
C LEU A 256 -5.89 8.82 -13.86
N ALA A 257 -5.13 9.07 -14.92
CA ALA A 257 -4.37 8.04 -15.62
C ALA A 257 -3.04 7.76 -14.89
N LEU A 258 -2.79 6.50 -14.59
CA LEU A 258 -1.54 6.03 -13.99
C LEU A 258 -0.72 5.28 -15.03
N ASN A 259 0.48 5.77 -15.31
CA ASN A 259 1.45 5.13 -16.21
C ASN A 259 2.79 5.05 -15.47
N GLN A 260 3.05 3.91 -14.86
CA GLN A 260 4.26 3.70 -14.06
C GLN A 260 4.97 2.42 -14.45
N SER A 261 6.31 2.45 -14.40
CA SER A 261 7.17 1.29 -14.57
C SER A 261 8.08 1.18 -13.35
N ILE A 262 8.13 0.00 -12.73
CA ILE A 262 8.94 -0.27 -11.54
C ILE A 262 9.96 -1.35 -11.89
N SER A 263 11.24 -1.09 -11.65
CA SER A 263 12.34 -2.01 -11.88
C SER A 263 13.25 -2.07 -10.66
N ILE A 264 13.83 -3.23 -10.41
CA ILE A 264 14.84 -3.44 -9.37
C ILE A 264 16.17 -3.66 -10.07
N PHE A 265 17.14 -2.81 -9.76
CA PHE A 265 18.50 -2.90 -10.27
C PHE A 265 19.39 -3.55 -9.23
N GLY A 266 20.19 -4.53 -9.66
CA GLY A 266 21.17 -5.19 -8.81
C GLY A 266 22.44 -4.36 -8.60
N THR A 267 23.43 -4.97 -7.97
CA THR A 267 24.75 -4.35 -7.74
C THR A 267 25.44 -4.00 -9.06
N ASP A 268 25.98 -2.80 -9.13
CA ASP A 268 26.75 -2.30 -10.27
C ASP A 268 27.90 -1.42 -9.77
N ALA A 269 29.13 -1.94 -9.81
CA ALA A 269 30.32 -1.23 -9.36
C ALA A 269 30.64 0.04 -10.21
N ALA A 270 30.08 0.15 -11.42
CA ALA A 270 30.19 1.36 -12.24
C ALA A 270 29.23 2.46 -11.82
N ASN A 271 28.18 2.11 -11.07
CA ASN A 271 27.23 3.08 -10.52
C ASN A 271 27.77 3.62 -9.19
N THR A 272 28.41 4.79 -9.22
CA THR A 272 28.99 5.41 -8.02
C THR A 272 27.96 5.95 -7.04
N THR A 273 26.71 6.17 -7.48
CA THR A 273 25.64 6.69 -6.62
C THR A 273 24.91 5.58 -5.86
N TYR A 274 24.63 4.47 -6.54
CA TYR A 274 23.87 3.34 -5.99
C TYR A 274 24.56 2.00 -6.29
N PRO A 275 25.79 1.76 -5.78
CA PRO A 275 26.60 0.58 -6.17
C PRO A 275 25.97 -0.74 -5.69
N ASN A 276 25.16 -0.71 -4.61
CA ASN A 276 24.52 -1.89 -4.02
C ASN A 276 23.14 -2.22 -4.63
N GLY A 277 22.73 -1.45 -5.67
CA GLY A 277 21.44 -1.61 -6.30
C GLY A 277 20.37 -0.65 -5.76
N TYR A 278 19.24 -0.59 -6.47
CA TYR A 278 18.15 0.34 -6.16
C TYR A 278 16.84 -0.07 -6.84
N ILE A 279 15.74 0.45 -6.32
CA ILE A 279 14.44 0.41 -6.98
C ILE A 279 14.28 1.71 -7.78
N ARG A 280 13.86 1.60 -9.02
CA ARG A 280 13.55 2.74 -9.89
C ARG A 280 12.09 2.70 -10.30
N ILE A 281 11.38 3.79 -10.02
CA ILE A 281 10.01 4.02 -10.45
C ILE A 281 10.04 5.13 -11.48
N VAL A 282 9.51 4.87 -12.67
CA VAL A 282 9.36 5.86 -13.74
C VAL A 282 7.87 6.09 -13.94
N SER A 283 7.42 7.31 -13.74
CA SER A 283 6.07 7.76 -14.08
C SER A 283 6.12 8.56 -15.36
N THR A 284 5.24 8.24 -16.31
CA THR A 284 5.06 8.98 -17.57
C THR A 284 3.67 9.60 -17.67
N SER A 285 3.00 9.79 -16.52
CA SER A 285 1.69 10.40 -16.45
C SER A 285 1.70 11.84 -17.00
N GLY A 286 0.55 12.27 -17.53
CA GLY A 286 0.34 13.60 -18.06
C GLY A 286 0.30 14.71 -17.01
N ALA A 287 -0.18 15.88 -17.38
CA ALA A 287 -0.42 16.97 -16.46
C ALA A 287 -1.63 16.65 -15.55
N HIS A 288 -1.60 17.14 -14.33
CA HIS A 288 -2.62 16.92 -13.30
C HIS A 288 -3.17 18.24 -12.80
N ASP A 289 -4.45 18.21 -12.43
CA ASP A 289 -5.07 19.22 -11.58
C ASP A 289 -5.09 18.69 -10.15
N ASN A 290 -4.75 19.55 -9.19
CA ASN A 290 -4.80 19.24 -7.77
C ASN A 290 -5.69 20.24 -7.07
N TYR A 291 -6.62 19.76 -6.25
CA TYR A 291 -7.51 20.61 -5.47
C TYR A 291 -7.41 20.21 -4.00
N VAL A 292 -6.96 21.16 -3.17
CA VAL A 292 -6.85 21.01 -1.72
C VAL A 292 -7.96 21.81 -1.07
N THR A 293 -8.83 21.12 -0.34
CA THR A 293 -9.96 21.74 0.34
C THR A 293 -9.70 21.83 1.84
N GLY A 294 -10.09 22.94 2.44
CA GLY A 294 -10.18 23.09 3.89
C GLY A 294 -8.83 23.11 4.57
N VAL A 295 -7.92 23.97 4.12
CA VAL A 295 -6.62 24.18 4.80
C VAL A 295 -6.85 24.82 6.17
N ARG A 296 -6.37 24.20 7.26
CA ARG A 296 -6.50 24.66 8.64
C ARG A 296 -5.12 24.70 9.31
N ILE A 297 -4.90 25.69 10.14
CA ILE A 297 -3.63 25.88 10.86
C ILE A 297 -3.90 25.96 12.35
N GLY A 298 -3.13 25.21 13.12
CA GLY A 298 -3.16 25.15 14.58
C GLY A 298 -3.86 23.92 15.13
N SER A 299 -5.00 23.52 14.58
CA SER A 299 -5.70 22.27 14.90
C SER A 299 -6.59 21.82 13.74
N ASP A 300 -7.03 20.57 13.78
CA ASP A 300 -8.01 20.00 12.84
C ASP A 300 -9.39 20.64 12.94
N SER A 301 -9.74 21.17 14.11
CA SER A 301 -11.00 21.87 14.39
C SER A 301 -10.93 23.38 14.16
N ALA A 302 -9.77 23.93 13.77
CA ALA A 302 -9.63 25.35 13.46
C ALA A 302 -10.50 25.74 12.25
N ALA A 303 -10.85 27.02 12.14
CA ALA A 303 -11.52 27.52 10.94
C ALA A 303 -10.60 27.36 9.72
N SER A 304 -11.17 26.96 8.57
CA SER A 304 -10.42 26.90 7.32
C SER A 304 -9.97 28.30 6.90
N ILE A 305 -8.72 28.40 6.45
CA ILE A 305 -8.17 29.62 5.85
C ILE A 305 -8.44 29.70 4.34
N GLY A 306 -8.96 28.62 3.72
CA GLY A 306 -9.32 28.56 2.31
C GLY A 306 -8.90 27.25 1.66
N ASP A 307 -9.00 27.25 0.34
CA ASP A 307 -8.69 26.12 -0.54
C ASP A 307 -7.51 26.49 -1.45
N VAL A 308 -6.83 25.48 -1.98
CA VAL A 308 -5.74 25.65 -2.96
C VAL A 308 -6.06 24.87 -4.21
N GLU A 309 -5.98 25.53 -5.35
CA GLU A 309 -6.14 24.94 -6.67
C GLU A 309 -4.85 25.05 -7.47
N ILE A 310 -4.40 23.94 -8.05
CA ILE A 310 -3.23 23.85 -8.91
C ILE A 310 -3.67 23.24 -10.22
N GLN A 311 -3.59 23.99 -11.30
CA GLN A 311 -4.00 23.56 -12.64
C GLN A 311 -2.79 23.19 -13.50
N ASN A 312 -2.93 22.13 -14.31
CA ASN A 312 -1.94 21.71 -15.32
C ASN A 312 -0.53 21.50 -14.75
N MET A 313 -0.40 20.97 -13.52
CA MET A 313 0.90 20.66 -12.95
C MET A 313 1.56 19.51 -13.74
N GLN A 314 2.63 19.78 -14.43
CA GLN A 314 3.40 18.79 -15.18
C GLN A 314 4.81 18.68 -14.65
N THR A 315 5.23 17.48 -14.31
CA THR A 315 6.61 17.16 -13.93
C THR A 315 7.42 16.70 -15.15
N TYR A 316 8.70 16.99 -15.13
CA TYR A 316 9.65 16.56 -16.14
C TYR A 316 10.93 16.04 -15.48
N TYR A 317 11.52 15.01 -16.06
CA TYR A 317 12.83 14.50 -15.67
C TYR A 317 13.83 14.61 -16.84
N GLY A 318 15.11 14.34 -16.56
CA GLY A 318 16.20 14.49 -17.52
C GLY A 318 16.90 15.83 -17.41
N ALA A 319 17.96 16.03 -18.20
CA ALA A 319 18.74 17.25 -18.24
C ALA A 319 18.56 17.96 -19.60
N PRO A 320 18.71 19.32 -19.64
CA PRO A 320 18.69 20.06 -20.90
C PRO A 320 19.71 19.54 -21.90
N ALA A 321 19.35 19.46 -23.17
CA ALA A 321 20.26 19.03 -24.22
C ALA A 321 21.51 19.92 -24.30
N ALA A 322 21.36 21.21 -23.99
CA ALA A 322 22.47 22.17 -23.92
C ALA A 322 23.54 21.86 -22.87
N LEU A 323 23.19 21.00 -21.86
CA LEU A 323 24.09 20.52 -20.82
C LEU A 323 24.50 19.05 -21.03
N GLY A 324 24.35 18.52 -22.25
CA GLY A 324 24.70 17.16 -22.62
C GLY A 324 23.63 16.11 -22.23
N GLY A 325 22.43 16.53 -21.82
CA GLY A 325 21.31 15.65 -21.54
C GLY A 325 20.52 15.26 -22.78
N THR A 326 19.58 14.36 -22.63
CA THR A 326 18.66 13.90 -23.69
C THR A 326 17.43 14.82 -23.87
N GLY A 327 17.40 15.96 -23.17
CA GLY A 327 16.24 16.83 -23.07
C GLY A 327 15.29 16.42 -21.93
N TYR A 328 14.33 17.31 -21.68
CA TYR A 328 13.29 17.04 -20.69
C TYR A 328 12.33 15.97 -21.19
N GLN A 329 12.08 14.97 -20.35
CA GLN A 329 11.08 13.92 -20.57
C GLN A 329 9.91 14.14 -19.60
N GLN A 330 8.69 14.01 -20.10
CA GLN A 330 7.48 14.15 -19.30
C GLN A 330 7.41 13.04 -18.23
N GLY A 331 7.06 13.42 -17.00
CA GLY A 331 6.91 12.50 -15.87
C GLY A 331 7.95 12.72 -14.78
N ALA A 332 8.22 11.65 -14.01
CA ALA A 332 9.15 11.67 -12.90
C ALA A 332 9.92 10.36 -12.78
N ILE A 333 11.11 10.41 -12.22
CA ILE A 333 11.89 9.24 -11.78
C ILE A 333 12.07 9.33 -10.28
N ILE A 334 11.69 8.25 -9.57
CA ILE A 334 11.95 8.06 -8.15
C ILE A 334 12.94 6.91 -8.01
N THR A 335 14.02 7.12 -7.27
CA THR A 335 15.02 6.11 -6.96
C THR A 335 15.02 5.88 -5.45
N ILE A 336 14.98 4.61 -5.03
CA ILE A 336 14.99 4.19 -3.63
C ILE A 336 16.16 3.23 -3.45
N ALA A 337 17.12 3.57 -2.60
CA ALA A 337 18.27 2.75 -2.27
C ALA A 337 18.49 2.74 -0.74
N GLY A 338 19.12 1.70 -0.24
CA GLY A 338 19.63 1.68 1.13
C GLY A 338 20.86 2.60 1.27
N HIS A 339 21.11 3.06 2.46
CA HIS A 339 22.27 3.90 2.82
C HIS A 339 22.98 3.32 4.05
#